data_11b4661a2d54d1afe18ffd594d64682c
#
_entry.id   11b4661a2d54d1afe18ffd594d64682c
#
_cell.length_a   1.000
_cell.length_b   1.000
_cell.length_c   1.000
_cell.angle_alpha   90.00
_cell.angle_beta   90.00
_cell.angle_gamma   90.00
#
_symmetry.space_group_name_H-M   'P 1'
#
loop_
_entity.id
_entity.type
_entity.pdbx_description
1 polymer ?
#
loop_
_entity_poly.entity_id
_entity_poly.type
_entity_poly.pdbx_seq_one_letter_code
_entity_poly.pdbx_strand_id
1 'polypeptide(L)'
;YMGLDLSGKTDLTALVAVSDGDNARVRPWFWKPKETLLEHEKRDRVPYSVWEKQGVIETTPGRAIQYDWVAERIGKIAAEYNILGIAFDRWRIDDLLNAMGKIGLEAYVDGKDEARAGAIRMVPWGQGYASMTQAVEAMEVSILERKLIHDGNPCLTWNVSNAMALSDAAGNRKLDKSASRFRIDGAVALSMAIGLKSRDRKEQPEPSAYEGLSKDEILKTMRF
;
A
#
# COMPACT_ATOMS: atom_id res chain seq x y z
N TYR A 1 0.63 -8.15 -0.93
CA TYR A 1 -0.27 -7.07 -0.46
C TYR A 1 0.22 -5.74 -0.97
N MET A 2 -0.72 -4.85 -1.26
CA MET A 2 -0.36 -3.53 -1.78
C MET A 2 -1.18 -2.45 -1.07
N GLY A 3 -0.63 -1.23 -1.01
CA GLY A 3 -1.35 -0.03 -0.59
C GLY A 3 -1.26 1.03 -1.68
N LEU A 4 -2.34 1.75 -1.89
CA LEU A 4 -2.48 2.73 -2.95
C LEU A 4 -3.02 4.04 -2.37
N ASP A 5 -2.26 5.11 -2.50
CA ASP A 5 -2.65 6.48 -2.18
C ASP A 5 -2.72 7.30 -3.47
N LEU A 6 -3.93 7.60 -3.92
CA LEU A 6 -4.19 8.30 -5.18
C LEU A 6 -4.15 9.82 -5.00
N SER A 7 -3.53 10.49 -5.95
CA SER A 7 -3.54 11.95 -6.08
C SER A 7 -4.11 12.36 -7.43
N GLY A 8 -4.71 13.54 -7.51
CA GLY A 8 -5.19 14.08 -8.78
C GLY A 8 -4.19 14.98 -9.48
N LYS A 9 -3.59 15.93 -8.75
CA LYS A 9 -2.79 17.03 -9.36
C LYS A 9 -1.51 17.36 -8.61
N THR A 10 -1.56 17.52 -7.32
CA THR A 10 -0.47 18.17 -6.55
C THR A 10 0.39 17.22 -5.76
N ASP A 11 -0.18 16.14 -5.24
CA ASP A 11 0.52 15.17 -4.41
C ASP A 11 1.15 14.06 -5.26
N LEU A 12 1.90 13.17 -4.64
CA LEU A 12 2.35 11.94 -5.27
C LEU A 12 1.17 10.96 -5.36
N THR A 13 1.05 10.24 -6.46
CA THR A 13 0.34 8.96 -6.43
C THR A 13 1.35 7.89 -6.07
N ALA A 14 1.06 7.11 -5.05
CA ALA A 14 1.95 6.09 -4.52
C ALA A 14 1.27 4.72 -4.50
N LEU A 15 1.94 3.72 -5.05
CA LEU A 15 1.60 2.31 -4.93
C LEU A 15 2.79 1.62 -4.24
N VAL A 16 2.55 0.93 -3.13
CA VAL A 16 3.61 0.21 -2.42
C VAL A 16 3.21 -1.24 -2.24
N ALA A 17 4.03 -2.15 -2.73
CA ALA A 17 3.87 -3.58 -2.52
C ALA A 17 4.69 -4.04 -1.32
N VAL A 18 4.12 -4.98 -0.57
CA VAL A 18 4.74 -5.68 0.55
C VAL A 18 4.53 -7.18 0.34
N SER A 19 5.60 -7.96 0.25
CA SER A 19 5.48 -9.40 0.08
C SER A 19 4.86 -10.06 1.31
N ASP A 20 4.19 -11.19 1.10
CA ASP A 20 3.80 -12.07 2.19
C ASP A 20 5.03 -12.78 2.77
N GLY A 21 5.01 -13.09 4.06
CA GLY A 21 6.17 -13.63 4.76
C GLY A 21 6.66 -12.70 5.88
N ASP A 22 7.47 -13.23 6.82
CA ASP A 22 7.86 -12.49 8.03
C ASP A 22 8.84 -11.36 7.72
N ASN A 23 9.81 -11.62 6.84
CA ASN A 23 10.71 -10.60 6.32
C ASN A 23 10.16 -10.08 4.98
N ALA A 24 9.32 -9.05 5.05
CA ALA A 24 8.59 -8.54 3.90
C ALA A 24 9.45 -7.67 2.98
N ARG A 25 9.49 -8.02 1.70
CA ARG A 25 10.10 -7.18 0.67
C ARG A 25 9.17 -6.04 0.33
N VAL A 26 9.70 -4.81 0.33
CA VAL A 26 8.96 -3.58 0.03
C VAL A 26 9.39 -3.06 -1.34
N ARG A 27 8.44 -2.81 -2.22
CA ARG A 27 8.70 -2.21 -3.53
C ARG A 27 7.69 -1.10 -3.82
N PRO A 28 8.14 0.17 -3.96
CA PRO A 28 7.28 1.31 -4.26
C PRO A 28 7.28 1.66 -5.75
N TRP A 29 6.18 2.28 -6.19
CA TRP A 29 6.06 3.02 -7.46
C TRP A 29 5.39 4.36 -7.18
N PHE A 30 5.84 5.39 -7.87
CA PHE A 30 5.37 6.75 -7.68
C PHE A 30 5.10 7.41 -9.02
N TRP A 31 4.05 8.26 -9.07
CA TRP A 31 3.71 9.02 -10.26
C TRP A 31 3.51 10.50 -9.94
N LYS A 32 3.91 11.32 -10.91
CA LYS A 32 3.69 12.77 -10.94
C LYS A 32 3.24 13.21 -12.33
N PRO A 33 2.43 14.29 -12.46
CA PRO A 33 2.17 14.89 -13.75
C PRO A 33 3.45 15.51 -14.34
N LYS A 34 3.73 15.26 -15.60
CA LYS A 34 4.96 15.73 -16.28
C LYS A 34 5.07 17.23 -16.34
N GLU A 35 3.97 17.91 -16.73
CA GLU A 35 4.00 19.36 -17.00
C GLU A 35 4.17 20.21 -15.72
N THR A 36 3.83 19.69 -14.55
CA THR A 36 3.97 20.38 -13.26
C THR A 36 5.15 19.88 -12.43
N LEU A 37 5.97 18.98 -12.99
CA LEU A 37 7.05 18.33 -12.24
C LEU A 37 8.04 19.33 -11.63
N LEU A 38 8.55 20.27 -12.42
CA LEU A 38 9.52 21.27 -11.98
C LEU A 38 8.91 22.29 -10.99
N GLU A 39 7.63 22.59 -11.13
CA GLU A 39 6.90 23.42 -10.17
C GLU A 39 6.82 22.72 -8.81
N HIS A 40 6.46 21.42 -8.83
CA HIS A 40 6.40 20.60 -7.63
C HIS A 40 7.78 20.37 -7.01
N GLU A 41 8.84 20.21 -7.80
CA GLU A 41 10.22 20.10 -7.35
C GLU A 41 10.63 21.31 -6.52
N LYS A 42 10.35 22.52 -7.01
CA LYS A 42 10.64 23.77 -6.28
C LYS A 42 9.83 23.89 -4.99
N ARG A 43 8.54 23.56 -5.04
CA ARG A 43 7.63 23.63 -3.89
C ARG A 43 8.04 22.65 -2.78
N ASP A 44 8.28 21.41 -3.16
CA ASP A 44 8.53 20.31 -2.22
C ASP A 44 10.03 20.21 -1.85
N ARG A 45 10.89 20.96 -2.53
CA ARG A 45 12.37 21.03 -2.34
C ARG A 45 13.04 19.66 -2.44
N VAL A 46 12.65 18.88 -3.42
CA VAL A 46 13.20 17.55 -3.71
C VAL A 46 13.44 17.38 -5.20
N PRO A 47 14.43 16.59 -5.62
CA PRO A 47 14.88 16.54 -7.00
C PRO A 47 14.01 15.57 -7.84
N TYR A 48 12.72 15.87 -8.01
CA TYR A 48 11.81 15.01 -8.80
C TYR A 48 12.31 14.78 -10.23
N SER A 49 12.92 15.77 -10.86
CA SER A 49 13.47 15.64 -12.21
C SER A 49 14.66 14.68 -12.27
N VAL A 50 15.46 14.60 -11.22
CA VAL A 50 16.53 13.60 -11.08
C VAL A 50 15.93 12.24 -10.83
N TRP A 51 14.96 12.13 -9.92
CA TRP A 51 14.27 10.88 -9.61
C TRP A 51 13.54 10.30 -10.83
N GLU A 52 12.96 11.14 -11.67
CA GLU A 52 12.37 10.71 -12.95
C GLU A 52 13.42 10.08 -13.86
N LYS A 53 14.56 10.77 -14.08
CA LYS A 53 15.66 10.26 -14.93
C LYS A 53 16.25 8.96 -14.41
N GLN A 54 16.24 8.76 -13.10
CA GLN A 54 16.73 7.54 -12.44
C GLN A 54 15.67 6.41 -12.38
N GLY A 55 14.44 6.67 -12.84
CA GLY A 55 13.35 5.70 -12.75
C GLY A 55 12.80 5.47 -11.33
N VAL A 56 13.11 6.38 -10.39
CA VAL A 56 12.60 6.34 -9.01
C VAL A 56 11.13 6.74 -8.96
N ILE A 57 10.74 7.70 -9.81
CA ILE A 57 9.35 8.08 -10.04
C ILE A 57 9.04 8.01 -11.54
N GLU A 58 7.79 7.79 -11.88
CA GLU A 58 7.28 7.88 -13.25
C GLU A 58 6.49 9.18 -13.43
N THR A 59 6.47 9.72 -14.65
CA THR A 59 5.62 10.87 -14.97
C THR A 59 4.52 10.46 -15.93
N THR A 60 3.31 10.99 -15.71
CA THR A 60 2.21 10.85 -16.65
C THR A 60 2.06 12.12 -17.49
N PRO A 61 1.60 12.05 -18.75
CA PRO A 61 1.38 13.24 -19.59
C PRO A 61 0.39 14.22 -18.95
N GLY A 62 0.56 15.51 -19.22
CA GLY A 62 -0.35 16.57 -18.79
C GLY A 62 -0.08 17.11 -17.38
N ARG A 63 -1.08 17.84 -16.85
CA ARG A 63 -1.03 18.54 -15.55
C ARG A 63 -1.75 17.77 -14.42
N ALA A 64 -2.30 16.60 -14.71
CA ALA A 64 -2.96 15.72 -13.76
C ALA A 64 -2.52 14.27 -13.97
N ILE A 65 -2.59 13.46 -12.92
CA ILE A 65 -2.27 12.03 -13.00
C ILE A 65 -3.22 11.35 -14.00
N GLN A 66 -2.65 10.59 -14.92
CA GLN A 66 -3.37 9.70 -15.82
C GLN A 66 -3.42 8.30 -15.22
N TYR A 67 -4.58 7.89 -14.73
CA TYR A 67 -4.72 6.61 -14.03
C TYR A 67 -4.55 5.38 -14.94
N ASP A 68 -4.63 5.54 -16.24
CA ASP A 68 -4.29 4.48 -17.20
C ASP A 68 -2.84 3.97 -16.99
N TRP A 69 -1.89 4.85 -16.67
CA TRP A 69 -0.50 4.48 -16.34
C TRP A 69 -0.39 3.69 -15.04
N VAL A 70 -1.18 4.05 -14.03
CA VAL A 70 -1.24 3.32 -12.75
C VAL A 70 -1.86 1.93 -12.99
N ALA A 71 -2.96 1.86 -13.76
CA ALA A 71 -3.62 0.61 -14.11
C ALA A 71 -2.69 -0.33 -14.89
N GLU A 72 -1.96 0.19 -15.90
CA GLU A 72 -0.95 -0.60 -16.64
C GLU A 72 0.14 -1.17 -15.72
N ARG A 73 0.60 -0.38 -14.75
CA ARG A 73 1.59 -0.86 -13.77
C ARG A 73 1.02 -1.97 -12.92
N ILE A 74 -0.21 -1.81 -12.41
CA ILE A 74 -0.89 -2.87 -11.65
C ILE A 74 -1.05 -4.13 -12.50
N GLY A 75 -1.43 -4.00 -13.77
CA GLY A 75 -1.53 -5.11 -14.70
C GLY A 75 -0.21 -5.86 -14.91
N LYS A 76 0.91 -5.13 -15.06
CA LYS A 76 2.25 -5.73 -15.16
C LYS A 76 2.63 -6.49 -13.89
N ILE A 77 2.30 -5.94 -12.72
CA ILE A 77 2.56 -6.59 -11.44
C ILE A 77 1.69 -7.86 -11.30
N ALA A 78 0.41 -7.78 -11.67
CA ALA A 78 -0.51 -8.91 -11.61
C ALA A 78 -0.12 -10.07 -12.56
N ALA A 79 0.56 -9.76 -13.67
CA ALA A 79 1.09 -10.77 -14.57
C ALA A 79 2.30 -11.54 -14.00
N GLU A 80 3.04 -10.94 -13.07
CA GLU A 80 4.25 -11.52 -12.49
C GLU A 80 4.03 -12.08 -11.07
N TYR A 81 3.08 -11.51 -10.32
CA TYR A 81 2.86 -11.80 -8.89
C TYR A 81 1.39 -12.00 -8.58
N ASN A 82 1.12 -12.89 -7.63
CA ASN A 82 -0.22 -13.04 -7.06
C ASN A 82 -0.52 -11.89 -6.09
N ILE A 83 -1.40 -10.98 -6.47
CA ILE A 83 -1.83 -9.85 -5.65
C ILE A 83 -2.95 -10.31 -4.70
N LEU A 84 -2.65 -10.44 -3.41
CA LEU A 84 -3.61 -10.86 -2.38
C LEU A 84 -4.64 -9.78 -2.04
N GLY A 85 -4.33 -8.52 -2.32
CA GLY A 85 -5.23 -7.38 -2.18
C GLY A 85 -4.50 -6.05 -2.29
N ILE A 86 -5.25 -5.01 -2.69
CA ILE A 86 -4.80 -3.62 -2.75
C ILE A 86 -5.65 -2.79 -1.81
N ALA A 87 -5.08 -2.33 -0.68
CA ALA A 87 -5.72 -1.36 0.20
C ALA A 87 -5.68 0.04 -0.42
N PHE A 88 -6.80 0.76 -0.43
CA PHE A 88 -6.89 2.07 -1.07
C PHE A 88 -7.80 3.03 -0.29
N ASP A 89 -7.51 4.34 -0.37
CA ASP A 89 -8.47 5.37 0.04
C ASP A 89 -9.58 5.51 -1.00
N ARG A 90 -10.82 5.65 -0.54
CA ARG A 90 -12.02 5.73 -1.40
C ARG A 90 -11.99 6.89 -2.41
N TRP A 91 -11.13 7.87 -2.21
CA TRP A 91 -11.05 9.03 -3.07
C TRP A 91 -10.52 8.66 -4.47
N ARG A 92 -11.26 9.02 -5.52
CA ARG A 92 -10.96 8.77 -6.96
C ARG A 92 -10.73 7.32 -7.38
N ILE A 93 -11.15 6.36 -6.60
CA ILE A 93 -10.96 4.95 -6.95
C ILE A 93 -11.73 4.56 -8.23
N ASP A 94 -12.89 5.16 -8.46
CA ASP A 94 -13.72 4.87 -9.66
C ASP A 94 -12.97 5.22 -10.96
N ASP A 95 -12.17 6.29 -10.97
CA ASP A 95 -11.32 6.65 -12.12
C ASP A 95 -10.28 5.56 -12.41
N LEU A 96 -9.66 5.00 -11.38
CA LEU A 96 -8.70 3.90 -11.52
C LEU A 96 -9.39 2.60 -11.93
N LEU A 97 -10.51 2.24 -11.32
CA LEU A 97 -11.27 1.02 -11.69
C LEU A 97 -11.73 1.07 -13.15
N ASN A 98 -12.16 2.25 -13.63
CA ASN A 98 -12.47 2.46 -15.03
C ASN A 98 -11.24 2.28 -15.94
N ALA A 99 -10.06 2.79 -15.53
CA ALA A 99 -8.81 2.61 -16.26
C ALA A 99 -8.38 1.13 -16.30
N MET A 100 -8.51 0.40 -15.18
CA MET A 100 -8.26 -1.05 -15.14
C MET A 100 -9.19 -1.81 -16.07
N GLY A 101 -10.49 -1.49 -16.06
CA GLY A 101 -11.47 -2.10 -16.97
C GLY A 101 -11.16 -1.91 -18.46
N LYS A 102 -10.64 -0.73 -18.85
CA LYS A 102 -10.25 -0.45 -20.26
C LYS A 102 -9.14 -1.39 -20.76
N ILE A 103 -8.26 -1.84 -19.89
CA ILE A 103 -7.16 -2.77 -20.25
C ILE A 103 -7.51 -4.23 -19.95
N GLY A 104 -8.78 -4.53 -19.63
CA GLY A 104 -9.23 -5.89 -19.32
C GLY A 104 -8.75 -6.43 -17.97
N LEU A 105 -8.28 -5.57 -17.06
CA LEU A 105 -7.87 -5.94 -15.73
C LEU A 105 -9.09 -5.91 -14.80
N GLU A 106 -9.66 -7.06 -14.51
CA GLU A 106 -10.81 -7.17 -13.64
C GLU A 106 -10.45 -6.90 -12.18
N ALA A 107 -11.34 -6.20 -11.48
CA ALA A 107 -11.22 -5.93 -10.05
C ALA A 107 -12.60 -6.02 -9.38
N TYR A 108 -12.60 -6.30 -8.08
CA TYR A 108 -13.78 -6.23 -7.23
C TYR A 108 -13.47 -5.47 -5.94
N VAL A 109 -14.42 -4.74 -5.42
CA VAL A 109 -14.28 -3.94 -4.19
C VAL A 109 -14.82 -4.76 -3.02
N ASP A 110 -13.94 -5.07 -2.09
CA ASP A 110 -14.24 -5.86 -0.88
C ASP A 110 -15.37 -5.20 -0.07
N GLY A 111 -16.35 -5.99 0.35
CA GLY A 111 -17.54 -5.52 1.06
C GLY A 111 -18.58 -4.77 0.22
N LYS A 112 -18.36 -4.60 -1.10
CA LYS A 112 -19.32 -4.01 -2.05
C LYS A 112 -19.71 -4.99 -3.16
N ASP A 113 -18.71 -5.65 -3.72
CA ASP A 113 -18.87 -6.57 -4.85
C ASP A 113 -18.67 -8.01 -4.40
N GLU A 114 -19.22 -8.95 -5.16
CA GLU A 114 -18.90 -10.37 -4.98
C GLU A 114 -17.49 -10.68 -5.46
N ALA A 115 -16.77 -11.52 -4.70
CA ALA A 115 -15.44 -11.96 -5.07
C ALA A 115 -15.46 -12.76 -6.38
N ARG A 116 -14.53 -12.45 -7.30
CA ARG A 116 -14.41 -13.11 -8.60
C ARG A 116 -13.03 -13.71 -8.77
N ALA A 117 -12.98 -14.96 -9.22
CA ALA A 117 -11.72 -15.63 -9.49
C ALA A 117 -10.92 -14.87 -10.58
N GLY A 118 -9.65 -14.64 -10.35
CA GLY A 118 -8.78 -13.92 -11.27
C GLY A 118 -8.87 -12.40 -11.22
N ALA A 119 -9.87 -11.83 -10.54
CA ALA A 119 -10.01 -10.39 -10.37
C ALA A 119 -9.19 -9.89 -9.16
N ILE A 120 -8.68 -8.67 -9.26
CA ILE A 120 -7.91 -8.02 -8.20
C ILE A 120 -8.84 -7.58 -7.07
N ARG A 121 -8.54 -8.01 -5.86
CA ARG A 121 -9.24 -7.59 -4.64
C ARG A 121 -8.83 -6.18 -4.26
N MET A 122 -9.78 -5.23 -4.34
CA MET A 122 -9.61 -3.85 -3.94
C MET A 122 -10.26 -3.64 -2.57
N VAL A 123 -9.47 -3.24 -1.58
CA VAL A 123 -9.89 -3.18 -0.18
C VAL A 123 -10.00 -1.72 0.27
N PRO A 124 -11.23 -1.20 0.51
CA PRO A 124 -11.42 0.15 1.03
C PRO A 124 -10.73 0.32 2.38
N TRP A 125 -9.86 1.33 2.51
CA TRP A 125 -9.12 1.63 3.72
C TRP A 125 -9.32 3.09 4.12
N GLY A 126 -9.91 3.32 5.29
CA GLY A 126 -10.09 4.67 5.80
C GLY A 126 -8.78 5.28 6.29
N GLN A 127 -8.57 6.58 6.02
CA GLN A 127 -7.39 7.31 6.54
C GLN A 127 -7.65 8.02 7.88
N GLY A 128 -8.77 7.73 8.54
CA GLY A 128 -9.08 8.21 9.88
C GLY A 128 -8.42 7.37 10.98
N TYR A 129 -8.50 7.86 12.22
CA TYR A 129 -7.89 7.22 13.39
C TYR A 129 -8.30 5.74 13.54
N ALA A 130 -9.59 5.43 13.44
CA ALA A 130 -10.10 4.06 13.62
C ALA A 130 -9.46 3.04 12.67
N SER A 131 -9.27 3.41 11.41
CA SER A 131 -8.73 2.50 10.38
C SER A 131 -7.21 2.48 10.34
N MET A 132 -6.56 3.62 10.66
CA MET A 132 -5.10 3.75 10.51
C MET A 132 -4.32 3.27 11.74
N THR A 133 -4.94 3.20 12.94
CA THR A 133 -4.22 2.82 14.16
C THR A 133 -3.48 1.49 13.99
N GLN A 134 -4.18 0.44 13.61
CA GLN A 134 -3.56 -0.88 13.43
C GLN A 134 -2.52 -0.90 12.31
N ALA A 135 -2.74 -0.15 11.23
CA ALA A 135 -1.79 -0.07 10.12
C ALA A 135 -0.49 0.64 10.51
N VAL A 136 -0.60 1.76 11.24
CA VAL A 136 0.55 2.52 11.74
C VAL A 136 1.33 1.70 12.77
N GLU A 137 0.66 1.03 13.71
CA GLU A 137 1.29 0.16 14.69
C GLU A 137 2.01 -1.02 14.02
N ALA A 138 1.36 -1.70 13.09
CA ALA A 138 1.96 -2.81 12.36
C ALA A 138 3.19 -2.37 11.54
N MET A 139 3.15 -1.18 10.93
CA MET A 139 4.29 -0.61 10.22
C MET A 139 5.43 -0.28 11.18
N GLU A 140 5.15 0.35 12.31
CA GLU A 140 6.14 0.72 13.32
C GLU A 140 6.84 -0.53 13.90
N VAL A 141 6.07 -1.56 14.28
CA VAL A 141 6.61 -2.84 14.73
C VAL A 141 7.50 -3.47 13.65
N SER A 142 7.04 -3.48 12.39
CA SER A 142 7.82 -4.05 11.29
C SER A 142 9.15 -3.32 11.07
N ILE A 143 9.20 -2.00 11.29
CA ILE A 143 10.43 -1.19 11.22
C ILE A 143 11.34 -1.48 12.41
N LEU A 144 10.81 -1.45 13.63
CA LEU A 144 11.58 -1.67 14.86
C LEU A 144 12.18 -3.08 14.92
N GLU A 145 11.43 -4.08 14.47
CA GLU A 145 11.88 -5.48 14.40
C GLU A 145 12.73 -5.79 13.15
N ARG A 146 13.00 -4.77 12.31
CA ARG A 146 13.78 -4.92 11.05
C ARG A 146 13.21 -5.99 10.09
N LYS A 147 11.90 -6.13 10.06
CA LYS A 147 11.19 -7.10 9.22
C LYS A 147 10.90 -6.60 7.79
N LEU A 148 11.37 -5.41 7.43
CA LEU A 148 11.21 -4.83 6.09
C LEU A 148 12.52 -4.88 5.32
N ILE A 149 12.50 -5.51 4.15
CA ILE A 149 13.62 -5.56 3.21
C ILE A 149 13.28 -4.62 2.05
N HIS A 150 14.09 -3.59 1.85
CA HIS A 150 13.90 -2.59 0.79
C HIS A 150 15.23 -2.21 0.13
N ASP A 151 15.17 -1.69 -1.09
CA ASP A 151 16.32 -1.27 -1.89
C ASP A 151 16.81 0.15 -1.58
N GLY A 152 16.20 0.83 -0.61
CA GLY A 152 16.55 2.21 -0.26
C GLY A 152 16.00 3.24 -1.26
N ASN A 153 14.85 2.96 -1.91
CA ASN A 153 14.21 3.92 -2.83
C ASN A 153 14.14 5.32 -2.20
N PRO A 154 14.78 6.35 -2.80
CA PRO A 154 14.93 7.65 -2.16
C PRO A 154 13.59 8.40 -2.01
N CYS A 155 12.63 8.19 -2.90
CA CYS A 155 11.31 8.79 -2.77
C CYS A 155 10.54 8.19 -1.59
N LEU A 156 10.57 6.85 -1.41
CA LEU A 156 9.93 6.22 -0.25
C LEU A 156 10.63 6.64 1.06
N THR A 157 11.96 6.64 1.07
CA THR A 157 12.74 7.08 2.25
C THR A 157 12.37 8.50 2.65
N TRP A 158 12.28 9.42 1.67
CA TRP A 158 11.86 10.79 1.92
C TRP A 158 10.43 10.88 2.45
N ASN A 159 9.48 10.11 1.89
CA ASN A 159 8.09 10.06 2.36
C ASN A 159 7.99 9.56 3.82
N VAL A 160 8.72 8.50 4.16
CA VAL A 160 8.73 7.95 5.54
C VAL A 160 9.37 8.93 6.51
N SER A 161 10.47 9.60 6.12
CA SER A 161 11.15 10.61 6.95
C SER A 161 10.28 11.84 7.24
N ASN A 162 9.29 12.15 6.39
CA ASN A 162 8.36 13.27 6.59
C ASN A 162 7.11 12.87 7.36
N ALA A 163 6.86 11.57 7.51
CA ALA A 163 5.61 11.09 8.10
C ALA A 163 5.53 11.44 9.59
N MET A 164 4.42 12.06 9.96
CA MET A 164 4.08 12.33 11.37
C MET A 164 2.84 11.55 11.76
N ALA A 165 2.97 10.79 12.83
CA ALA A 165 1.85 10.12 13.45
C ALA A 165 1.22 11.03 14.51
N LEU A 166 -0.07 11.30 14.38
CA LEU A 166 -0.86 12.00 15.40
C LEU A 166 -1.68 10.99 16.19
N SER A 167 -1.86 11.28 17.49
CA SER A 167 -2.72 10.50 18.36
C SER A 167 -3.95 11.32 18.77
N ASP A 168 -5.11 10.67 18.88
CA ASP A 168 -6.29 11.26 19.51
C ASP A 168 -6.29 11.04 21.02
N ALA A 169 -7.31 11.56 21.72
CA ALA A 169 -7.45 11.43 23.17
C ALA A 169 -7.63 9.97 23.63
N ALA A 170 -8.06 9.07 22.78
CA ALA A 170 -8.22 7.65 23.06
C ALA A 170 -6.95 6.84 22.74
N GLY A 171 -5.88 7.49 22.25
CA GLY A 171 -4.63 6.86 21.88
C GLY A 171 -4.62 6.27 20.46
N ASN A 172 -5.68 6.43 19.68
CA ASN A 172 -5.68 6.01 18.29
C ASN A 172 -4.72 6.87 17.47
N ARG A 173 -4.10 6.27 16.44
CA ARG A 173 -3.02 6.90 15.67
C ARG A 173 -3.33 6.93 14.18
N LYS A 174 -2.90 7.98 13.51
CA LYS A 174 -2.92 8.08 12.04
C LYS A 174 -1.70 8.83 11.53
N LEU A 175 -1.31 8.59 10.28
CA LEU A 175 -0.39 9.48 9.57
C LEU A 175 -1.17 10.71 9.11
N ASP A 176 -0.63 11.90 9.37
CA ASP A 176 -1.34 13.15 9.09
C ASP A 176 -0.59 14.01 8.07
N LYS A 177 -1.20 14.18 6.88
CA LYS A 177 -0.65 14.99 5.80
C LYS A 177 -0.57 16.48 6.15
N SER A 178 -1.47 16.97 7.01
CA SER A 178 -1.49 18.40 7.41
C SER A 178 -0.43 18.74 8.45
N ALA A 179 -0.08 17.80 9.31
CA ALA A 179 1.00 17.94 10.28
C ALA A 179 2.39 17.69 9.66
N SER A 180 2.43 16.97 8.56
CA SER A 180 3.68 16.66 7.84
C SER A 180 4.10 17.84 6.97
N ARG A 181 5.38 18.21 7.05
CA ARG A 181 5.91 19.35 6.30
C ARG A 181 5.90 19.15 4.79
N PHE A 182 6.08 17.91 4.35
CA PHE A 182 6.19 17.51 2.96
C PHE A 182 5.30 16.28 2.67
N ARG A 183 5.49 15.64 1.51
CA ARG A 183 4.67 14.52 1.06
C ARG A 183 4.94 13.24 1.85
N ILE A 184 3.87 12.52 2.16
CA ILE A 184 3.89 11.27 2.90
C ILE A 184 3.09 10.15 2.22
N ASP A 185 2.67 10.37 0.96
CA ASP A 185 1.77 9.47 0.22
C ASP A 185 2.33 8.03 0.17
N GLY A 186 3.66 7.90 -0.02
CA GLY A 186 4.34 6.61 0.04
C GLY A 186 4.32 5.95 1.41
N ALA A 187 4.42 6.74 2.50
CA ALA A 187 4.32 6.22 3.86
C ALA A 187 2.88 5.77 4.18
N VAL A 188 1.88 6.52 3.70
CA VAL A 188 0.46 6.15 3.82
C VAL A 188 0.19 4.86 3.05
N ALA A 189 0.63 4.75 1.79
CA ALA A 189 0.50 3.55 1.00
C ALA A 189 1.19 2.34 1.64
N LEU A 190 2.42 2.51 2.16
CA LEU A 190 3.15 1.46 2.88
C LEU A 190 2.39 0.99 4.12
N SER A 191 1.88 1.93 4.94
CA SER A 191 1.13 1.58 6.14
C SER A 191 -0.15 0.81 5.80
N MET A 192 -0.88 1.21 4.74
CA MET A 192 -2.07 0.48 4.28
C MET A 192 -1.74 -0.94 3.80
N ALA A 193 -0.62 -1.12 3.06
CA ALA A 193 -0.18 -2.44 2.60
C ALA A 193 0.14 -3.37 3.77
N ILE A 194 0.89 -2.88 4.76
CA ILE A 194 1.25 -3.64 5.97
C ILE A 194 0.01 -3.90 6.82
N GLY A 195 -0.88 -2.91 6.96
CA GLY A 195 -2.14 -3.03 7.68
C GLY A 195 -3.03 -4.11 7.09
N LEU A 196 -3.20 -4.13 5.76
CA LEU A 196 -3.96 -5.15 5.05
C LEU A 196 -3.36 -6.54 5.26
N LYS A 197 -2.04 -6.68 5.09
CA LYS A 197 -1.33 -7.93 5.36
C LYS A 197 -1.54 -8.42 6.79
N SER A 198 -1.39 -7.53 7.77
CA SER A 198 -1.56 -7.86 9.20
C SER A 198 -2.99 -8.28 9.52
N ARG A 199 -4.00 -7.62 8.91
CA ARG A 199 -5.41 -7.96 9.08
C ARG A 199 -5.71 -9.33 8.53
N ASP A 200 -5.35 -9.57 7.26
CA ASP A 200 -5.67 -10.83 6.59
C ASP A 200 -4.97 -12.04 7.26
N ARG A 201 -3.77 -11.85 7.81
CA ARG A 201 -3.08 -12.88 8.58
C ARG A 201 -3.74 -13.21 9.91
N LYS A 202 -4.31 -12.20 10.59
CA LYS A 202 -5.07 -12.42 11.83
C LYS A 202 -6.41 -13.12 11.58
N GLU A 203 -7.00 -12.92 10.41
CA GLU A 203 -8.26 -13.54 9.99
C GLU A 203 -8.07 -15.00 9.50
N GLN A 204 -6.83 -15.40 9.14
CA GLN A 204 -6.53 -16.79 8.85
C GLN A 204 -6.50 -17.59 10.15
N PRO A 205 -7.28 -18.67 10.28
CA PRO A 205 -7.18 -19.55 11.44
C PRO A 205 -5.73 -20.06 11.50
N GLU A 206 -5.09 -19.92 12.67
CA GLU A 206 -3.80 -20.56 12.88
C GLU A 206 -3.97 -22.07 12.58
N PRO A 207 -3.05 -22.68 11.81
CA PRO A 207 -3.09 -24.12 11.60
C PRO A 207 -3.12 -24.77 12.97
N SER A 208 -4.15 -25.57 13.24
CA SER A 208 -4.27 -26.29 14.50
C SER A 208 -2.98 -27.10 14.72
N ALA A 209 -2.38 -27.01 15.92
CA ALA A 209 -1.23 -27.84 16.28
C ALA A 209 -1.49 -29.35 16.06
N TYR A 210 -2.74 -29.72 15.81
CA TYR A 210 -3.23 -31.07 15.56
C TYR A 210 -3.58 -31.32 14.10
N GLU A 211 -3.39 -30.33 13.20
CA GLU A 211 -3.71 -30.46 11.77
C GLU A 211 -2.75 -31.47 11.12
N GLY A 212 -3.31 -32.53 10.56
CA GLY A 212 -2.55 -33.65 9.97
C GLY A 212 -2.21 -34.77 10.93
N LEU A 213 -2.53 -34.68 12.23
CA LEU A 213 -2.34 -35.74 13.18
C LEU A 213 -3.58 -36.67 13.24
N SER A 214 -3.33 -37.96 13.33
CA SER A 214 -4.38 -38.95 13.60
C SER A 214 -4.92 -38.80 15.03
N LYS A 215 -6.15 -39.32 15.26
CA LYS A 215 -6.78 -39.28 16.58
C LYS A 215 -5.92 -39.86 17.71
N ASP A 216 -5.13 -40.90 17.38
CA ASP A 216 -4.25 -41.57 18.33
C ASP A 216 -2.99 -40.74 18.64
N GLU A 217 -2.48 -39.98 17.68
CA GLU A 217 -1.36 -39.05 17.88
C GLU A 217 -1.80 -37.84 18.71
N ILE A 218 -3.00 -37.31 18.47
CA ILE A 218 -3.58 -36.21 19.28
C ILE A 218 -3.74 -36.66 20.74
N LEU A 219 -4.29 -37.89 20.98
CA LEU A 219 -4.43 -38.43 22.32
C LEU A 219 -3.10 -38.69 23.04
N LYS A 220 -2.01 -38.96 22.31
CA LYS A 220 -0.67 -39.09 22.89
C LYS A 220 -0.07 -37.77 23.32
N THR A 221 -0.33 -36.67 22.60
CA THR A 221 0.13 -35.32 22.97
C THR A 221 -0.64 -34.72 24.14
N MET A 222 -1.85 -35.18 24.41
CA MET A 222 -2.70 -34.73 25.56
C MET A 222 -2.43 -35.51 26.87
N ARG A 223 -1.56 -36.48 26.89
CA ARG A 223 -1.18 -37.17 28.14
C ARG A 223 -0.08 -36.38 28.83
N PHE A 224 -0.46 -35.71 29.93
CA PHE A 224 0.44 -35.20 30.96
C PHE A 224 1.02 -36.34 31.78
#